data_3ffec995702ba8c901324cd8baba52d7
#
_entry.id   3ffec995702ba8c901324cd8baba52d7
#
_cell.length_a   1.000
_cell.length_b   1.000
_cell.length_c   1.000
_cell.angle_alpha   90.00
_cell.angle_beta   90.00
_cell.angle_gamma   90.00
#
_symmetry.space_group_name_H-M   'P 1'
#
loop_
_entity.id
_entity.type
_entity.pdbx_description
1 polymer ?
#
loop_
_entity_poly.entity_id
_entity_poly.type
_entity_poly.pdbx_seq_one_letter_code
_entity_poly.pdbx_strand_id
1 'polypeptide(L)'
;MVKMRFKTKETVHVYDTDYQGIAHYAAYYRFFTDCIEAFQKQILGQKKPDFSKGSVWFVVGESDAHYNRPVRAGDMLEVMLDVALASPRVIKYAFKIKNLTSNEISTEGYLKMVAINPKTWKATRVPTNIAKKIS
;
A
#
# COMPACT_ATOMS: atom_id res chain seq x y z
N MET A 1 13.93 -14.03 -4.30
CA MET A 1 13.62 -12.61 -4.54
C MET A 1 13.80 -11.83 -3.25
N VAL A 2 14.60 -10.79 -3.29
CA VAL A 2 14.77 -9.89 -2.13
C VAL A 2 13.53 -9.04 -1.99
N LYS A 3 13.03 -8.92 -0.76
CA LYS A 3 11.86 -8.10 -0.45
C LYS A 3 12.24 -7.01 0.54
N MET A 4 11.72 -5.80 0.30
CA MET A 4 11.77 -4.73 1.30
C MET A 4 10.56 -4.89 2.21
N ARG A 5 10.79 -4.94 3.52
CA ARG A 5 9.72 -5.02 4.52
C ARG A 5 9.60 -3.71 5.28
N PHE A 6 8.37 -3.32 5.53
CA PHE A 6 8.06 -2.07 6.20
C PHE A 6 6.78 -2.24 6.98
N LYS A 7 6.59 -1.47 8.04
CA LYS A 7 5.35 -1.52 8.78
C LYS A 7 5.02 -0.17 9.39
N THR A 8 3.74 0.08 9.55
CA THR A 8 3.20 1.27 10.20
C THR A 8 2.10 0.88 11.16
N LYS A 9 1.77 1.81 12.05
CA LYS A 9 0.58 1.67 12.90
C LYS A 9 -0.51 2.58 12.39
N GLU A 10 -1.75 2.15 12.55
CA GLU A 10 -2.93 2.86 12.09
C GLU A 10 -4.03 2.73 13.13
N THR A 11 -4.82 3.77 13.33
CA THR A 11 -6.00 3.73 14.20
C THR A 11 -7.24 3.69 13.31
N VAL A 12 -8.20 2.84 13.66
CA VAL A 12 -9.49 2.83 12.99
C VAL A 12 -10.33 3.98 13.55
N HIS A 13 -10.71 4.91 12.69
CA HIS A 13 -11.54 6.07 13.06
C HIS A 13 -13.01 5.79 12.82
N VAL A 14 -13.88 6.55 13.46
CA VAL A 14 -15.33 6.44 13.24
C VAL A 14 -15.67 6.60 11.76
N TYR A 15 -15.01 7.52 11.06
CA TYR A 15 -15.27 7.74 9.63
C TYR A 15 -14.83 6.57 8.73
N ASP A 16 -14.10 5.59 9.26
CA ASP A 16 -13.76 4.38 8.53
C ASP A 16 -14.85 3.32 8.63
N THR A 17 -15.88 3.54 9.46
CA THR A 17 -16.85 2.50 9.80
C THR A 17 -18.21 2.72 9.11
N ASP A 18 -18.97 1.63 9.06
CA ASP A 18 -20.34 1.60 8.57
C ASP A 18 -21.35 1.56 9.72
N TYR A 19 -22.61 1.24 9.41
CA TYR A 19 -23.69 1.15 10.39
C TYR A 19 -23.45 0.10 11.49
N GLN A 20 -22.69 -0.95 11.19
CA GLN A 20 -22.39 -1.98 12.17
C GLN A 20 -21.23 -1.61 13.10
N GLY A 21 -20.59 -0.45 12.87
CA GLY A 21 -19.44 -0.02 13.65
C GLY A 21 -18.16 -0.75 13.28
N ILE A 22 -18.12 -1.42 12.14
CA ILE A 22 -16.93 -2.06 11.62
C ILE A 22 -16.43 -1.31 10.38
N ALA A 23 -15.14 -1.41 10.08
CA ALA A 23 -14.59 -0.74 8.92
C ALA A 23 -15.27 -1.21 7.64
N HIS A 24 -15.70 -0.26 6.80
CA HIS A 24 -16.24 -0.58 5.49
C HIS A 24 -15.10 -1.04 4.57
N TYR A 25 -15.43 -1.81 3.52
CA TYR A 25 -14.41 -2.43 2.68
C TYR A 25 -13.41 -1.42 2.07
N ALA A 26 -13.85 -0.22 1.74
CA ALA A 26 -12.99 0.80 1.15
C ALA A 26 -11.98 1.40 2.14
N ALA A 27 -12.25 1.34 3.45
CA ALA A 27 -11.35 1.87 4.47
C ALA A 27 -10.01 1.13 4.48
N TYR A 28 -9.99 -0.14 4.14
CA TYR A 28 -8.76 -0.91 4.11
C TYR A 28 -7.78 -0.38 3.08
N TYR A 29 -8.28 0.16 1.97
CA TYR A 29 -7.44 0.79 0.96
C TYR A 29 -6.83 2.10 1.46
N ARG A 30 -7.49 2.79 2.37
CA ARG A 30 -6.89 3.93 3.07
C ARG A 30 -5.72 3.45 3.93
N PHE A 31 -5.90 2.37 4.68
CA PHE A 31 -4.82 1.81 5.50
C PHE A 31 -3.63 1.40 4.63
N PHE A 32 -3.89 0.78 3.49
CA PHE A 32 -2.84 0.42 2.53
C PHE A 32 -2.13 1.66 2.00
N THR A 33 -2.89 2.65 1.59
CA THR A 33 -2.35 3.89 1.01
C THR A 33 -1.50 4.66 2.00
N ASP A 34 -1.95 4.78 3.24
CA ASP A 34 -1.18 5.46 4.28
C ASP A 34 0.16 4.77 4.52
N CYS A 35 0.16 3.44 4.49
CA CYS A 35 1.38 2.66 4.63
C CYS A 35 2.33 2.87 3.45
N ILE A 36 1.80 2.87 2.22
CA ILE A 36 2.59 3.14 1.02
C ILE A 36 3.20 4.54 1.08
N GLU A 37 2.43 5.55 1.46
CA GLU A 37 2.93 6.92 1.56
C GLU A 37 4.06 7.03 2.58
N ALA A 38 3.92 6.39 3.73
CA ALA A 38 4.97 6.36 4.73
C ALA A 38 6.23 5.68 4.19
N PHE A 39 6.06 4.56 3.48
CA PHE A 39 7.16 3.85 2.84
C PHE A 39 7.88 4.73 1.82
N GLN A 40 7.11 5.41 0.97
CA GLN A 40 7.67 6.30 -0.05
C GLN A 40 8.49 7.44 0.56
N LYS A 41 8.01 8.01 1.67
CA LYS A 41 8.75 9.06 2.38
C LYS A 41 10.01 8.54 3.04
N GLN A 42 9.89 7.46 3.80
CA GLN A 42 10.97 6.99 4.68
C GLN A 42 12.02 6.19 3.93
N ILE A 43 11.62 5.37 2.98
CA ILE A 43 12.51 4.45 2.28
C ILE A 43 12.93 4.98 0.91
N LEU A 44 11.97 5.50 0.13
CA LEU A 44 12.25 6.00 -1.21
C LEU A 44 12.68 7.47 -1.22
N GLY A 45 12.57 8.16 -0.09
CA GLY A 45 13.00 9.55 0.05
C GLY A 45 12.10 10.58 -0.64
N GLN A 46 10.89 10.21 -1.00
CA GLN A 46 9.92 11.11 -1.62
C GLN A 46 9.28 11.99 -0.55
N LYS A 47 9.59 13.29 -0.56
CA LYS A 47 9.12 14.21 0.49
C LYS A 47 7.66 14.62 0.34
N LYS A 48 7.16 14.69 -0.89
CA LYS A 48 5.75 14.97 -1.19
C LYS A 48 5.44 14.52 -2.62
N PRO A 49 4.18 14.21 -2.90
CA PRO A 49 3.78 13.85 -4.25
C PRO A 49 4.05 14.99 -5.23
N ASP A 50 4.65 14.67 -6.35
CA ASP A 50 4.80 15.61 -7.46
C ASP A 50 4.08 15.03 -8.67
N PHE A 51 2.89 15.55 -8.92
CA PHE A 51 2.04 15.07 -10.00
C PHE A 51 2.38 15.69 -11.36
N SER A 52 3.27 16.69 -11.39
CA SER A 52 3.50 17.50 -12.58
C SER A 52 4.82 17.23 -13.29
N LYS A 53 5.82 16.72 -12.59
CA LYS A 53 7.21 16.67 -13.10
C LYS A 53 7.78 15.26 -13.28
N GLY A 54 7.07 14.24 -12.87
CA GLY A 54 7.57 12.87 -13.01
C GLY A 54 7.53 12.40 -14.46
N SER A 55 8.65 11.84 -14.95
CA SER A 55 8.69 11.19 -16.25
C SER A 55 8.04 9.81 -16.22
N VAL A 56 7.80 9.28 -15.04
CA VAL A 56 7.18 7.98 -14.83
C VAL A 56 6.10 8.13 -13.76
N TRP A 57 4.91 7.67 -14.10
CA TRP A 57 3.80 7.60 -13.14
C TRP A 57 3.57 6.15 -12.74
N PHE A 58 3.02 5.96 -11.56
CA PHE A 58 2.63 4.64 -11.08
C PHE A 58 1.11 4.61 -10.95
N VAL A 59 0.50 3.67 -11.67
CA VAL A 59 -0.96 3.51 -11.65
C VAL A 59 -1.31 2.11 -11.15
N VAL A 60 -2.42 2.01 -10.41
CA VAL A 60 -2.88 0.70 -9.93
C VAL A 60 -3.43 -0.08 -11.11
N GLY A 61 -2.80 -1.23 -11.40
CA GLY A 61 -3.24 -2.13 -12.44
C GLY A 61 -4.02 -3.33 -11.91
N GLU A 62 -3.82 -3.66 -10.63
CA GLU A 62 -4.50 -4.79 -10.01
C GLU A 62 -4.53 -4.57 -8.50
N SER A 63 -5.63 -4.95 -7.87
CA SER A 63 -5.75 -4.93 -6.42
C SER A 63 -6.53 -6.13 -5.95
N ASP A 64 -6.22 -6.59 -4.73
CA ASP A 64 -6.88 -7.72 -4.11
C ASP A 64 -6.91 -7.50 -2.60
N ALA A 65 -7.97 -7.95 -1.97
CA ALA A 65 -8.10 -7.90 -0.52
C ALA A 65 -9.02 -9.01 -0.02
N HIS A 66 -8.60 -9.66 1.06
CA HIS A 66 -9.37 -10.66 1.76
C HIS A 66 -9.64 -10.18 3.18
N TYR A 67 -10.92 -10.05 3.52
CA TYR A 67 -11.38 -9.48 4.79
C TYR A 67 -11.75 -10.62 5.73
N ASN A 68 -10.77 -11.11 6.50
CA ASN A 68 -10.95 -12.30 7.31
C ASN A 68 -11.62 -12.03 8.67
N ARG A 69 -11.31 -10.86 9.27
CA ARG A 69 -11.85 -10.43 10.56
C ARG A 69 -12.13 -8.93 10.52
N PRO A 70 -13.27 -8.48 11.03
CA PRO A 70 -13.57 -7.06 11.03
C PRO A 70 -12.67 -6.28 12.01
N VAL A 71 -12.48 -5.00 11.73
CA VAL A 71 -11.87 -4.06 12.67
C VAL A 71 -12.91 -3.01 13.03
N ARG A 72 -12.82 -2.48 14.24
CA ARG A 72 -13.81 -1.56 14.80
C ARG A 72 -13.18 -0.22 15.11
N ALA A 73 -14.00 0.82 15.18
CA ALA A 73 -13.54 2.14 15.59
C ALA A 73 -12.78 2.05 16.93
N GLY A 74 -11.63 2.69 17.00
CA GLY A 74 -10.76 2.66 18.15
C GLY A 74 -9.73 1.54 18.16
N ASP A 75 -9.85 0.56 17.27
CA ASP A 75 -8.85 -0.51 17.18
C ASP A 75 -7.53 0.04 16.68
N MET A 76 -6.44 -0.49 17.22
CA MET A 76 -5.09 -0.19 16.78
C MET A 76 -4.61 -1.28 15.84
N LEU A 77 -4.14 -0.88 14.67
CA LEU A 77 -3.69 -1.81 13.63
C LEU A 77 -2.20 -1.69 13.40
N GLU A 78 -1.58 -2.80 13.06
CA GLU A 78 -0.25 -2.82 12.47
C GLU A 78 -0.40 -3.23 11.00
N VAL A 79 0.01 -2.36 10.10
CA VAL A 79 -0.01 -2.63 8.66
C VAL A 79 1.39 -3.05 8.26
N MET A 80 1.53 -4.30 7.85
CA MET A 80 2.80 -4.88 7.39
C MET A 80 2.82 -4.87 5.87
N LEU A 81 3.91 -4.38 5.32
CA LEU A 81 4.09 -4.19 3.89
C LEU A 81 5.33 -4.93 3.41
N ASP A 82 5.16 -5.79 2.42
CA ASP A 82 6.25 -6.37 1.66
C ASP A 82 6.25 -5.76 0.27
N VAL A 83 7.37 -5.17 -0.13
CA VAL A 83 7.51 -4.50 -1.42
C VAL A 83 8.51 -5.26 -2.28
N ALA A 84 8.13 -5.56 -3.51
CA ALA A 84 9.01 -6.24 -4.47
C ALA A 84 8.62 -5.88 -5.90
N LEU A 85 9.54 -6.07 -6.83
CA LEU A 85 9.20 -6.02 -8.24
C LEU A 85 8.48 -7.32 -8.62
N ALA A 86 7.28 -7.21 -9.15
CA ALA A 86 6.57 -8.35 -9.76
C ALA A 86 7.10 -8.60 -11.17
N SER A 87 7.59 -7.54 -11.83
CA SER A 87 8.24 -7.57 -13.13
C SER A 87 9.09 -6.29 -13.26
N PRO A 88 9.89 -6.12 -14.32
CA PRO A 88 10.64 -4.87 -14.49
C PRO A 88 9.77 -3.61 -14.57
N ARG A 89 8.48 -3.76 -14.80
CA ARG A 89 7.54 -2.65 -14.97
C ARG A 89 6.50 -2.53 -13.87
N VAL A 90 6.50 -3.46 -12.90
CA VAL A 90 5.42 -3.53 -11.90
C VAL A 90 5.99 -3.69 -10.50
N ILE A 91 5.56 -2.81 -9.59
CA ILE A 91 5.85 -2.94 -8.17
C ILE A 91 4.65 -3.61 -7.51
N LYS A 92 4.88 -4.65 -6.73
CA LYS A 92 3.86 -5.29 -5.91
C LYS A 92 4.03 -4.86 -4.46
N TYR A 93 2.97 -4.30 -3.90
CA TYR A 93 2.84 -3.95 -2.48
C TYR A 93 1.91 -4.97 -1.86
N ALA A 94 2.45 -5.90 -1.08
CA ALA A 94 1.65 -6.92 -0.39
C ALA A 94 1.43 -6.51 1.06
N PHE A 95 0.18 -6.57 1.52
CA PHE A 95 -0.21 -6.09 2.85
C PHE A 95 -0.74 -7.22 3.72
N LYS A 96 -0.43 -7.11 5.00
CA LYS A 96 -1.06 -7.90 6.04
C LYS A 96 -1.38 -6.95 7.19
N ILE A 97 -2.65 -6.91 7.60
CA ILE A 97 -3.09 -6.05 8.69
C ILE A 97 -3.36 -6.92 9.91
N LYS A 98 -2.65 -6.64 10.99
CA LYS A 98 -2.87 -7.24 12.30
C LYS A 98 -3.61 -6.25 13.17
N ASN A 99 -4.74 -6.69 13.75
CA ASN A 99 -5.44 -5.92 14.76
C ASN A 99 -4.73 -6.15 16.10
N LEU A 100 -4.04 -5.13 16.60
CA LEU A 100 -3.29 -5.23 17.85
C LEU A 100 -4.22 -5.25 19.07
N THR A 101 -5.42 -4.71 18.95
CA THR A 101 -6.41 -4.71 20.04
C THR A 101 -6.94 -6.13 20.28
N SER A 102 -7.25 -6.88 19.23
CA SER A 102 -7.76 -8.26 19.32
C SER A 102 -6.67 -9.31 19.14
N ASN A 103 -5.46 -8.90 18.72
CA ASN A 103 -4.34 -9.80 18.44
C ASN A 103 -4.63 -10.81 17.33
N GLU A 104 -5.36 -10.38 16.29
CA GLU A 104 -5.77 -11.23 15.17
C GLU A 104 -5.32 -10.62 13.84
N ILE A 105 -5.04 -11.49 12.85
CA ILE A 105 -4.85 -11.04 11.48
C ILE A 105 -6.23 -10.73 10.89
N SER A 106 -6.42 -9.48 10.51
CA SER A 106 -7.69 -8.98 9.99
C SER A 106 -7.80 -9.15 8.48
N THR A 107 -6.78 -8.71 7.77
CA THR A 107 -6.88 -8.52 6.32
C THR A 107 -5.56 -8.84 5.66
N GLU A 108 -5.64 -9.42 4.47
CA GLU A 108 -4.48 -9.63 3.59
C GLU A 108 -4.85 -9.15 2.20
N GLY A 109 -3.88 -8.60 1.49
CA GLY A 109 -4.13 -8.13 0.14
C GLY A 109 -2.88 -7.59 -0.53
N TYR A 110 -3.06 -7.05 -1.72
CA TYR A 110 -1.97 -6.43 -2.45
C TYR A 110 -2.46 -5.38 -3.43
N LEU A 111 -1.55 -4.49 -3.80
CA LEU A 111 -1.69 -3.59 -4.93
C LEU A 111 -0.52 -3.83 -5.88
N LYS A 112 -0.80 -3.95 -7.16
CA LYS A 112 0.24 -3.91 -8.19
C LYS A 112 0.17 -2.58 -8.89
N MET A 113 1.26 -1.85 -8.86
CA MET A 113 1.38 -0.56 -9.52
C MET A 113 2.27 -0.69 -10.75
N VAL A 114 1.76 -0.25 -11.88
CA VAL A 114 2.45 -0.30 -13.16
C VAL A 114 3.12 1.04 -13.41
N ALA A 115 4.42 1.01 -13.73
CA ALA A 115 5.13 2.20 -14.17
C ALA A 115 4.71 2.53 -15.60
N ILE A 116 4.28 3.75 -15.84
CA ILE A 116 3.85 4.19 -17.16
C ILE A 116 4.51 5.51 -17.55
N ASN A 117 4.60 5.71 -18.86
CA ASN A 117 4.93 7.02 -19.40
C ASN A 117 3.62 7.82 -19.51
N PRO A 118 3.47 8.95 -18.80
CA PRO A 118 2.21 9.69 -18.77
C PRO A 118 1.82 10.31 -20.11
N LYS A 119 2.79 10.49 -21.02
CA LYS A 119 2.51 11.06 -22.34
C LYS A 119 1.92 10.03 -23.30
N THR A 120 2.44 8.80 -23.27
CA THR A 120 2.02 7.74 -24.17
C THR A 120 1.04 6.77 -23.52
N TRP A 121 0.95 6.79 -22.21
CA TRP A 121 0.15 5.87 -21.40
C TRP A 121 0.60 4.41 -21.53
N LYS A 122 1.84 4.20 -21.96
CA LYS A 122 2.41 2.86 -22.11
C LYS A 122 3.26 2.49 -20.91
N ALA A 123 3.29 1.20 -20.59
CA ALA A 123 4.12 0.68 -19.52
C ALA A 123 5.60 0.94 -19.81
N THR A 124 6.35 1.27 -18.78
CA THR A 124 7.79 1.50 -18.86
C THR A 124 8.48 0.83 -17.68
N ARG A 125 9.79 0.82 -17.68
CA ARG A 125 10.52 0.22 -16.57
C ARG A 125 10.42 1.05 -15.30
N VAL A 126 10.35 0.39 -14.16
CA VAL A 126 10.49 1.05 -12.86
C VAL A 126 11.86 1.70 -12.82
N PRO A 127 11.95 2.99 -12.43
CA PRO A 127 13.24 3.68 -12.38
C PRO A 127 14.27 2.93 -11.55
N THR A 128 15.52 2.93 -12.02
CA THR A 128 16.61 2.16 -11.42
C THR A 128 16.83 2.49 -9.95
N ASN A 129 16.72 3.78 -9.58
CA ASN A 129 16.88 4.20 -8.20
C ASN A 129 15.83 3.61 -7.26
N ILE A 130 14.60 3.42 -7.74
CA ILE A 130 13.54 2.75 -6.97
C ILE A 130 13.76 1.25 -6.97
N ALA A 131 14.00 0.66 -8.14
CA ALA A 131 14.20 -0.78 -8.28
C ALA A 131 15.33 -1.30 -7.39
N LYS A 132 16.42 -0.57 -7.27
CA LYS A 132 17.55 -0.94 -6.41
C LYS A 132 17.18 -0.99 -4.93
N LYS A 133 16.28 -0.14 -4.48
CA LYS A 133 15.88 -0.09 -3.07
C LYS A 133 14.92 -1.21 -2.67
N ILE A 134 14.19 -1.75 -3.63
CA ILE A 134 13.16 -2.76 -3.35
C ILE A 134 13.51 -4.14 -3.91
N SER A 135 14.72 -4.29 -4.42
CA SER A 135 15.22 -5.57 -4.96
C SER A 135 16.27 -6.17 -4.08
#